data_59a2330fd4861c7435f7f94e4c553c74
#
_entry.id   59a2330fd4861c7435f7f94e4c553c74
#
_cell.length_a   1.000
_cell.length_b   1.000
_cell.length_c   1.000
_cell.angle_alpha   90.00
_cell.angle_beta   90.00
_cell.angle_gamma   90.00
#
_symmetry.space_group_name_H-M   'P 1'
#
loop_
_entity.id
_entity.type
_entity.pdbx_description
1 polymer ?
#
loop_
_entity_poly.entity_id
_entity_poly.type
_entity_poly.pdbx_seq_one_letter_code
_entity_poly.pdbx_strand_id
1 'polypeptide(L)'
;MIWSLGAGDIVVEGSRTKHASALAGIHKDCFPRGWSASEFLHLLESDNVRGLQARRPSTMFLPASKDPRGFVLTRIAADEAEILTIGVAKSARRYGLGKALMRAVMNDLYADRIPTLFLEVDETNAAAIHLYNGLGFSIVGERKAYYSAQGERQSGGNAQDARTRALVMRCDLS
;
A
#
# COMPACT_ATOMS: atom_id res chain seq x y z
N MET A 1 6.28 16.08 -5.74
CA MET A 1 5.17 16.40 -6.65
C MET A 1 3.89 16.33 -5.85
N ILE A 2 2.95 17.25 -6.01
CA ILE A 2 1.67 17.25 -5.28
C ILE A 2 0.59 17.02 -6.32
N TRP A 3 -0.24 16.00 -6.13
CA TRP A 3 -1.36 15.70 -6.99
C TRP A 3 -2.66 16.09 -6.29
N SER A 4 -3.48 16.93 -6.92
CA SER A 4 -4.82 17.31 -6.48
C SER A 4 -5.84 16.83 -7.51
N LEU A 5 -6.82 16.05 -7.10
CA LEU A 5 -7.78 15.39 -7.98
C LEU A 5 -9.24 15.81 -7.64
N GLY A 6 -9.68 17.02 -8.09
CA GLY A 6 -11.08 17.44 -8.12
C GLY A 6 -11.73 17.93 -6.80
N ALA A 7 -12.93 18.46 -6.83
CA ALA A 7 -13.61 19.13 -5.70
C ALA A 7 -13.78 18.19 -4.48
N GLY A 8 -13.12 18.51 -3.38
CA GLY A 8 -13.01 17.66 -2.20
C GLY A 8 -11.69 16.87 -2.19
N ASP A 9 -10.62 17.44 -2.79
CA ASP A 9 -9.46 16.72 -3.31
C ASP A 9 -8.60 16.05 -2.25
N ILE A 10 -8.39 14.74 -2.45
CA ILE A 10 -7.36 14.00 -1.75
C ILE A 10 -6.00 14.55 -2.19
N VAL A 11 -5.21 15.00 -1.22
CA VAL A 11 -3.83 15.44 -1.48
C VAL A 11 -2.93 14.23 -1.36
N VAL A 12 -2.23 13.89 -2.46
CA VAL A 12 -1.18 12.86 -2.48
C VAL A 12 0.17 13.57 -2.63
N GLU A 13 1.11 13.22 -1.78
CA GLU A 13 2.45 13.81 -1.76
C GLU A 13 3.51 12.77 -1.37
N GLY A 14 4.78 13.08 -1.66
CA GLY A 14 5.90 12.22 -1.31
C GLY A 14 6.05 12.02 0.21
N SER A 15 6.21 10.76 0.62
CA SER A 15 6.59 10.42 1.99
C SER A 15 8.09 10.63 2.18
N ARG A 16 8.47 11.07 3.38
CA ARG A 16 9.87 11.25 3.80
C ARG A 16 10.08 10.54 5.12
N THR A 17 11.33 10.38 5.52
CA THR A 17 11.75 9.73 6.77
C THR A 17 11.03 10.26 8.02
N LYS A 18 10.76 11.56 8.08
CA LYS A 18 9.98 12.20 9.16
C LYS A 18 8.56 11.65 9.33
N HIS A 19 8.02 11.00 8.30
CA HIS A 19 6.66 10.42 8.33
C HIS A 19 6.63 8.96 8.79
N ALA A 20 7.81 8.32 8.99
CA ALA A 20 7.93 6.89 9.30
C ALA A 20 7.03 6.43 10.46
N SER A 21 6.98 7.19 11.55
CA SER A 21 6.13 6.85 12.72
C SER A 21 4.64 6.91 12.41
N ALA A 22 4.20 7.89 11.62
CA ALA A 22 2.80 8.02 11.24
C ALA A 22 2.38 6.88 10.29
N LEU A 23 3.25 6.52 9.33
CA LEU A 23 3.01 5.39 8.41
C LEU A 23 2.97 4.06 9.15
N ALA A 24 3.88 3.84 10.11
CA ALA A 24 3.89 2.66 10.97
C ALA A 24 2.58 2.53 11.78
N GLY A 25 2.05 3.65 12.28
CA GLY A 25 0.76 3.66 12.98
C GLY A 25 -0.38 3.19 12.07
N ILE A 26 -0.47 3.69 10.84
CA ILE A 26 -1.48 3.26 9.88
C ILE A 26 -1.29 1.77 9.52
N HIS A 27 -0.04 1.34 9.29
CA HIS A 27 0.29 -0.03 8.93
C HIS A 27 -0.14 -1.02 10.00
N LYS A 28 0.15 -0.72 11.27
CA LYS A 28 -0.26 -1.53 12.43
C LYS A 28 -1.78 -1.75 12.50
N ASP A 29 -2.56 -0.74 12.10
CA ASP A 29 -4.02 -0.84 12.07
C ASP A 29 -4.57 -1.63 10.88
N CYS A 30 -3.75 -1.81 9.83
CA CYS A 30 -4.14 -2.47 8.59
C CYS A 30 -3.72 -3.94 8.50
N PHE A 31 -2.61 -4.31 9.16
CA PHE A 31 -1.97 -5.61 9.00
C PHE A 31 -1.77 -6.34 10.33
N PRO A 32 -1.94 -7.67 10.38
CA PRO A 32 -1.72 -8.46 11.59
C PRO A 32 -0.30 -8.29 12.15
N ARG A 33 0.71 -8.27 11.26
CA ARG A 33 2.10 -7.93 11.58
C ARG A 33 2.38 -6.51 11.10
N GLY A 34 2.23 -5.54 12.00
CA GLY A 34 2.57 -4.15 11.72
C GLY A 34 4.09 -3.96 11.60
N TRP A 35 4.52 -3.16 10.61
CA TRP A 35 5.91 -2.71 10.55
C TRP A 35 6.16 -1.58 11.55
N SER A 36 7.35 -1.56 12.11
CA SER A 36 7.82 -0.53 13.02
C SER A 36 8.22 0.77 12.28
N ALA A 37 8.36 1.85 13.03
CA ALA A 37 8.86 3.10 12.46
C ALA A 37 10.29 2.97 11.91
N SER A 38 11.13 2.12 12.50
CA SER A 38 12.48 1.86 12.01
C SER A 38 12.50 1.10 10.68
N GLU A 39 11.58 0.15 10.47
CA GLU A 39 11.44 -0.53 9.17
C GLU A 39 10.99 0.45 8.09
N PHE A 40 10.02 1.33 8.39
CA PHE A 40 9.63 2.39 7.46
C PHE A 40 10.77 3.38 7.18
N LEU A 41 11.53 3.76 8.20
CA LEU A 41 12.69 4.65 8.05
C LEU A 41 13.69 4.06 7.06
N HIS A 42 14.09 2.81 7.29
CA HIS A 42 15.05 2.09 6.44
C HIS A 42 14.57 2.00 4.98
N LEU A 43 13.28 1.69 4.76
CA LEU A 43 12.71 1.64 3.42
C LEU A 43 12.68 3.00 2.74
N LEU A 44 12.32 4.07 3.48
CA LEU A 44 12.27 5.44 2.94
C LEU A 44 13.64 6.06 2.68
N GLU A 45 14.71 5.50 3.26
CA GLU A 45 16.11 5.86 2.98
C GLU A 45 16.69 5.13 1.78
N SER A 46 16.03 4.07 1.30
CA SER A 46 16.51 3.29 0.17
C SER A 46 16.25 4.01 -1.15
N ASP A 47 17.26 4.17 -1.99
CA ASP A 47 17.17 4.91 -3.26
C ASP A 47 16.18 4.30 -4.26
N ASN A 48 15.93 3.00 -4.16
CA ASN A 48 15.02 2.28 -5.03
C ASN A 48 13.60 2.15 -4.46
N VAL A 49 13.29 2.80 -3.33
CA VAL A 49 11.97 2.82 -2.71
C VAL A 49 11.36 4.22 -2.76
N ARG A 50 10.16 4.31 -3.30
CA ARG A 50 9.36 5.55 -3.28
C ARG A 50 8.19 5.39 -2.33
N GLY A 51 8.00 6.38 -1.49
CA GLY A 51 6.84 6.48 -0.62
C GLY A 51 5.93 7.61 -1.04
N LEU A 52 4.62 7.34 -1.13
CA LEU A 52 3.59 8.37 -1.23
C LEU A 52 2.66 8.27 -0.03
N GLN A 53 2.11 9.40 0.37
CA GLN A 53 1.11 9.49 1.42
C GLN A 53 -0.10 10.29 0.95
N ALA A 54 -1.28 9.94 1.45
CA ALA A 54 -2.52 10.63 1.16
C ALA A 54 -3.09 11.27 2.42
N ARG A 55 -3.56 12.50 2.27
CA ARG A 55 -4.28 13.23 3.31
C ARG A 55 -5.69 13.53 2.84
N ARG A 56 -6.63 13.56 3.78
CA ARG A 56 -7.97 14.02 3.49
C ARG A 56 -7.95 15.55 3.32
N PRO A 57 -8.62 16.08 2.29
CA PRO A 57 -8.71 17.50 2.09
C PRO A 57 -9.52 18.18 3.20
N SER A 58 -9.42 19.50 3.26
CA SER A 58 -10.35 20.33 3.99
C SER A 58 -11.73 20.24 3.35
N THR A 59 -12.76 20.10 4.18
CA THR A 59 -14.16 20.26 3.75
C THR A 59 -14.79 21.42 4.49
N MET A 60 -15.97 21.87 4.05
CA MET A 60 -16.69 22.98 4.72
C MET A 60 -16.89 22.74 6.23
N PHE A 61 -16.92 21.46 6.66
CA PHE A 61 -17.20 21.08 8.06
C PHE A 61 -16.00 20.50 8.80
N LEU A 62 -14.88 20.21 8.11
CA LEU A 62 -13.71 19.56 8.71
C LEU A 62 -12.42 20.13 8.14
N PRO A 63 -11.47 20.56 8.99
CA PRO A 63 -10.16 21.02 8.53
C PRO A 63 -9.41 19.89 7.83
N ALA A 64 -8.47 20.25 6.95
CA ALA A 64 -7.55 19.28 6.35
C ALA A 64 -6.80 18.50 7.42
N SER A 65 -6.66 17.20 7.23
CA SER A 65 -5.79 16.41 8.10
C SER A 65 -4.34 16.84 7.88
N LYS A 66 -3.63 17.18 8.97
CA LYS A 66 -2.16 17.41 8.91
C LYS A 66 -1.41 16.10 8.77
N ASP A 67 -1.95 15.02 9.34
CA ASP A 67 -1.34 13.70 9.33
C ASP A 67 -1.81 12.87 8.14
N PRO A 68 -0.95 11.98 7.63
CA PRO A 68 -1.33 11.04 6.60
C PRO A 68 -2.49 10.14 7.07
N ARG A 69 -3.40 9.83 6.15
CA ARG A 69 -4.52 8.90 6.35
C ARG A 69 -4.42 7.66 5.49
N GLY A 70 -3.45 7.64 4.60
CA GLY A 70 -3.09 6.48 3.79
C GLY A 70 -1.69 6.67 3.23
N PHE A 71 -1.08 5.59 2.81
CA PHE A 71 0.25 5.58 2.23
C PHE A 71 0.42 4.40 1.28
N VAL A 72 1.43 4.46 0.43
CA VAL A 72 1.93 3.37 -0.40
C VAL A 72 3.45 3.45 -0.48
N LEU A 73 4.13 2.30 -0.40
CA LEU A 73 5.55 2.16 -0.71
C LEU A 73 5.70 1.31 -1.95
N THR A 74 6.51 1.79 -2.89
CA THR A 74 6.80 1.15 -4.16
C THR A 74 8.31 0.95 -4.28
N ARG A 75 8.74 -0.25 -4.61
CA ARG A 75 10.14 -0.56 -4.97
C ARG A 75 10.26 -0.57 -6.48
N ILE A 76 11.34 0.01 -6.99
CA ILE A 76 11.67 0.04 -8.41
C ILE A 76 12.96 -0.76 -8.61
N ALA A 77 12.94 -1.67 -9.57
CA ALA A 77 14.10 -2.48 -9.95
C ALA A 77 14.14 -2.61 -11.47
N ALA A 78 15.13 -1.98 -12.09
CA ALA A 78 15.25 -1.89 -13.55
C ALA A 78 13.98 -1.33 -14.21
N ASP A 79 13.31 -2.12 -15.03
CA ASP A 79 12.09 -1.79 -15.77
C ASP A 79 10.79 -2.27 -15.09
N GLU A 80 10.87 -2.73 -13.85
CA GLU A 80 9.73 -3.22 -13.08
C GLU A 80 9.58 -2.46 -11.77
N ALA A 81 8.35 -2.35 -11.29
CA ALA A 81 8.04 -1.83 -9.97
C ALA A 81 7.13 -2.80 -9.21
N GLU A 82 7.21 -2.78 -7.89
CA GLU A 82 6.40 -3.59 -6.98
C GLU A 82 5.83 -2.74 -5.86
N ILE A 83 4.55 -2.91 -5.56
CA ILE A 83 3.96 -2.35 -4.34
C ILE A 83 4.39 -3.20 -3.15
N LEU A 84 5.26 -2.65 -2.30
CA LEU A 84 5.69 -3.31 -1.07
C LEU A 84 4.57 -3.37 -0.02
N THR A 85 3.83 -2.28 0.10
CA THR A 85 2.70 -2.16 1.02
C THR A 85 1.85 -0.94 0.68
N ILE A 86 0.56 -1.04 0.92
CA ILE A 86 -0.40 0.07 0.84
C ILE A 86 -1.37 -0.03 2.01
N GLY A 87 -1.58 1.07 2.70
CA GLY A 87 -2.48 1.13 3.85
C GLY A 87 -3.33 2.39 3.86
N VAL A 88 -4.59 2.24 4.29
CA VAL A 88 -5.52 3.35 4.53
C VAL A 88 -6.12 3.19 5.91
N ALA A 89 -5.97 4.20 6.76
CA ALA A 89 -6.52 4.23 8.11
C ALA A 89 -8.01 3.88 8.09
N LYS A 90 -8.49 3.06 9.02
CA LYS A 90 -9.88 2.57 9.06
C LYS A 90 -10.91 3.70 8.94
N SER A 91 -10.66 4.83 9.63
CA SER A 91 -11.51 6.02 9.60
C SER A 91 -11.50 6.80 8.26
N ALA A 92 -10.57 6.47 7.37
CA ALA A 92 -10.40 7.13 6.06
C ALA A 92 -10.69 6.19 4.87
N ARG A 93 -11.17 4.97 5.13
CA ARG A 93 -11.56 4.04 4.08
C ARG A 93 -12.85 4.49 3.39
N ARG A 94 -13.06 4.04 2.16
CA ARG A 94 -14.23 4.32 1.30
C ARG A 94 -14.32 5.76 0.78
N TYR A 95 -13.33 6.61 1.07
CA TYR A 95 -13.21 7.97 0.53
C TYR A 95 -12.29 8.07 -0.70
N GLY A 96 -11.88 6.94 -1.27
CA GLY A 96 -11.07 6.92 -2.50
C GLY A 96 -9.56 7.06 -2.32
N LEU A 97 -9.04 7.14 -1.07
CA LEU A 97 -7.60 7.34 -0.82
C LEU A 97 -6.72 6.26 -1.43
N GLY A 98 -7.12 4.99 -1.31
CA GLY A 98 -6.37 3.88 -1.93
C GLY A 98 -6.29 4.00 -3.45
N LYS A 99 -7.39 4.37 -4.10
CA LYS A 99 -7.42 4.61 -5.55
C LYS A 99 -6.55 5.80 -5.96
N ALA A 100 -6.58 6.88 -5.18
CA ALA A 100 -5.76 8.07 -5.42
C ALA A 100 -4.26 7.76 -5.30
N LEU A 101 -3.86 7.02 -4.25
CA LEU A 101 -2.48 6.56 -4.05
C LEU A 101 -1.99 5.70 -5.21
N MET A 102 -2.76 4.67 -5.60
CA MET A 102 -2.39 3.79 -6.70
C MET A 102 -2.27 4.54 -8.03
N ARG A 103 -3.21 5.44 -8.33
CA ARG A 103 -3.13 6.28 -9.54
C ARG A 103 -1.91 7.19 -9.55
N ALA A 104 -1.55 7.76 -8.40
CA ALA A 104 -0.35 8.59 -8.30
C ALA A 104 0.92 7.75 -8.55
N VAL A 105 1.02 6.54 -7.97
CA VAL A 105 2.12 5.61 -8.27
C VAL A 105 2.18 5.29 -9.75
N MET A 106 1.05 4.88 -10.35
CA MET A 106 1.00 4.51 -11.78
C MET A 106 1.43 5.68 -12.68
N ASN A 107 1.00 6.91 -12.37
CA ASN A 107 1.39 8.11 -13.12
C ASN A 107 2.89 8.41 -12.97
N ASP A 108 3.45 8.29 -11.75
CA ASP A 108 4.89 8.50 -11.52
C ASP A 108 5.72 7.48 -12.29
N LEU A 109 5.34 6.19 -12.23
CA LEU A 109 6.02 5.12 -12.96
C LEU A 109 5.93 5.28 -14.48
N TYR A 110 4.75 5.67 -14.99
CA TYR A 110 4.56 5.96 -16.40
C TYR A 110 5.45 7.11 -16.88
N ALA A 111 5.54 8.20 -16.09
CA ALA A 111 6.42 9.33 -16.40
C ALA A 111 7.90 8.93 -16.44
N ASP A 112 8.30 7.97 -15.60
CA ASP A 112 9.66 7.41 -15.56
C ASP A 112 9.89 6.27 -16.58
N ARG A 113 8.89 5.98 -17.41
CA ARG A 113 8.94 4.91 -18.42
C ARG A 113 9.18 3.52 -17.84
N ILE A 114 8.64 3.25 -16.66
CA ILE A 114 8.62 1.93 -16.04
C ILE A 114 7.35 1.24 -16.52
N PRO A 115 7.45 0.20 -17.36
CA PRO A 115 6.29 -0.35 -18.07
C PRO A 115 5.42 -1.27 -17.22
N THR A 116 5.94 -1.80 -16.10
CA THR A 116 5.25 -2.86 -15.38
C THR A 116 5.20 -2.61 -13.88
N LEU A 117 4.01 -2.80 -13.30
CA LEU A 117 3.78 -2.71 -11.86
C LEU A 117 3.16 -4.00 -11.33
N PHE A 118 3.80 -4.56 -10.31
CA PHE A 118 3.35 -5.76 -9.60
C PHE A 118 2.84 -5.43 -8.20
N LEU A 119 2.00 -6.29 -7.68
CA LEU A 119 1.62 -6.32 -6.27
C LEU A 119 1.23 -7.74 -5.83
N GLU A 120 1.27 -7.97 -4.51
CA GLU A 120 0.71 -9.16 -3.89
C GLU A 120 -0.49 -8.78 -3.03
N VAL A 121 -1.52 -9.58 -3.06
CA VAL A 121 -2.74 -9.37 -2.27
C VAL A 121 -3.27 -10.69 -1.74
N ASP A 122 -3.71 -10.70 -0.49
CA ASP A 122 -4.39 -11.85 0.11
C ASP A 122 -5.66 -12.18 -0.70
N GLU A 123 -5.84 -13.45 -1.08
CA GLU A 123 -7.00 -13.92 -1.86
C GLU A 123 -8.34 -13.61 -1.19
N THR A 124 -8.35 -13.43 0.11
CA THR A 124 -9.56 -13.09 0.89
C THR A 124 -9.86 -11.60 0.93
N ASN A 125 -8.92 -10.74 0.50
CA ASN A 125 -9.09 -9.30 0.49
C ASN A 125 -9.87 -8.81 -0.74
N ALA A 126 -11.16 -9.16 -0.80
CA ALA A 126 -12.03 -8.82 -1.92
C ALA A 126 -12.06 -7.32 -2.24
N ALA A 127 -11.97 -6.45 -1.22
CA ALA A 127 -11.99 -5.00 -1.42
C ALA A 127 -10.74 -4.49 -2.15
N ALA A 128 -9.56 -5.01 -1.81
CA ALA A 128 -8.32 -4.66 -2.49
C ALA A 128 -8.28 -5.23 -3.92
N ILE A 129 -8.69 -6.51 -4.10
CA ILE A 129 -8.77 -7.15 -5.41
C ILE A 129 -9.71 -6.35 -6.33
N HIS A 130 -10.88 -5.95 -5.85
CA HIS A 130 -11.80 -5.11 -6.62
C HIS A 130 -11.17 -3.77 -7.03
N LEU A 131 -10.44 -3.12 -6.10
CA LEU A 131 -9.71 -1.89 -6.39
C LEU A 131 -8.69 -2.09 -7.52
N TYR A 132 -7.87 -3.13 -7.42
CA TYR A 132 -6.78 -3.39 -8.37
C TYR A 132 -7.33 -3.79 -9.74
N ASN A 133 -8.35 -4.64 -9.81
CA ASN A 133 -9.03 -4.96 -11.07
C ASN A 133 -9.58 -3.70 -11.74
N GLY A 134 -10.19 -2.79 -10.97
CA GLY A 134 -10.69 -1.51 -11.47
C GLY A 134 -9.59 -0.50 -11.89
N LEU A 135 -8.33 -0.81 -11.64
CA LEU A 135 -7.15 -0.06 -12.08
C LEU A 135 -6.37 -0.75 -13.21
N GLY A 136 -6.88 -1.88 -13.73
CA GLY A 136 -6.28 -2.59 -14.85
C GLY A 136 -5.29 -3.70 -14.45
N PHE A 137 -5.20 -4.04 -13.16
CA PHE A 137 -4.41 -5.19 -12.74
C PHE A 137 -5.10 -6.50 -13.09
N SER A 138 -4.34 -7.50 -13.46
CA SER A 138 -4.77 -8.89 -13.68
C SER A 138 -3.94 -9.85 -12.83
N ILE A 139 -4.53 -10.97 -12.44
CA ILE A 139 -3.84 -12.04 -11.71
C ILE A 139 -2.90 -12.75 -12.68
N VAL A 140 -1.62 -12.82 -12.33
CA VAL A 140 -0.58 -13.50 -13.15
C VAL A 140 0.06 -14.69 -12.43
N GLY A 141 -0.24 -14.88 -11.15
CA GLY A 141 0.28 -15.99 -10.37
C GLY A 141 -0.28 -16.04 -8.96
N GLU A 142 0.14 -17.06 -8.24
CA GLU A 142 -0.21 -17.27 -6.82
C GLU A 142 1.06 -17.64 -6.05
N ARG A 143 1.20 -17.11 -4.85
CA ARG A 143 2.20 -17.54 -3.88
C ARG A 143 1.52 -18.20 -2.68
N LYS A 144 1.99 -19.40 -2.32
CA LYS A 144 1.60 -19.99 -1.05
C LYS A 144 2.20 -19.15 0.06
N ALA A 145 1.39 -18.69 1.01
CA ALA A 145 1.89 -18.02 2.19
C ALA A 145 2.70 -19.01 3.02
N TYR A 146 4.03 -18.97 2.89
CA TYR A 146 4.93 -19.65 3.81
C TYR A 146 5.00 -18.80 5.09
N TYR A 147 4.17 -19.08 6.05
CA TYR A 147 4.48 -18.68 7.42
C TYR A 147 5.68 -19.48 7.89
N SER A 148 6.85 -18.88 7.91
CA SER A 148 8.00 -19.38 8.63
C SER A 148 7.65 -19.43 10.11
N ALA A 149 7.17 -20.58 10.57
CA ALA A 149 7.08 -20.91 11.99
C ALA A 149 8.51 -21.11 12.50
N GLN A 150 9.17 -20.02 12.87
CA GLN A 150 10.28 -20.06 13.82
C GLN A 150 9.80 -19.36 15.09
N GLY A 151 9.43 -20.15 16.06
CA GLY A 151 9.11 -19.69 17.41
C GLY A 151 7.98 -20.49 18.06
N GLU A 152 8.39 -21.51 18.83
CA GLU A 152 7.68 -22.13 19.95
C GLU A 152 6.53 -23.11 19.65
N ARG A 153 6.91 -24.39 19.81
CA ARG A 153 6.02 -25.49 20.15
C ARG A 153 5.43 -25.25 21.56
N GLN A 154 4.17 -24.98 21.68
CA GLN A 154 3.39 -25.40 22.85
C GLN A 154 1.93 -25.71 22.47
N SER A 155 1.63 -26.98 22.63
CA SER A 155 0.38 -27.66 22.98
C SER A 155 -0.98 -27.11 22.56
N GLY A 156 -1.66 -27.88 21.71
CA GLY A 156 -3.08 -28.25 21.90
C GLY A 156 -4.11 -27.21 21.56
N GLY A 157 -4.52 -27.14 20.31
CA GLY A 157 -5.72 -26.44 19.88
C GLY A 157 -5.95 -26.67 18.40
N ASN A 158 -7.14 -27.09 18.01
CA ASN A 158 -7.60 -27.23 16.62
C ASN A 158 -7.46 -25.87 15.89
N ALA A 159 -6.30 -25.61 15.34
CA ALA A 159 -6.08 -24.52 14.42
C ALA A 159 -6.20 -25.07 13.00
N GLN A 160 -7.39 -24.96 12.43
CA GLN A 160 -7.53 -24.76 11.00
C GLN A 160 -6.94 -23.38 10.68
N ASP A 161 -5.62 -23.30 10.69
CA ASP A 161 -4.90 -22.17 10.12
C ASP A 161 -5.24 -22.17 8.62
N ALA A 162 -6.19 -21.33 8.26
CA ALA A 162 -6.52 -21.06 6.88
C ALA A 162 -5.26 -20.51 6.22
N ARG A 163 -4.53 -21.37 5.50
CA ARG A 163 -3.40 -20.99 4.67
C ARG A 163 -3.92 -20.12 3.53
N THR A 164 -4.04 -18.83 3.77
CA THR A 164 -4.44 -17.89 2.73
C THR A 164 -3.32 -17.81 1.69
N ARG A 165 -3.71 -17.80 0.42
CA ARG A 165 -2.79 -17.61 -0.70
C ARG A 165 -2.65 -16.13 -0.99
N ALA A 166 -1.48 -15.69 -1.41
CA ALA A 166 -1.29 -14.38 -1.98
C ALA A 166 -1.42 -14.48 -3.50
N LEU A 167 -2.29 -13.66 -4.06
CA LEU A 167 -2.40 -13.49 -5.51
C LEU A 167 -1.33 -12.48 -5.95
N VAL A 168 -0.57 -12.84 -6.98
CA VAL A 168 0.34 -11.91 -7.66
C VAL A 168 -0.43 -11.25 -8.79
N MET A 169 -0.52 -9.92 -8.74
CA MET A 169 -1.21 -9.14 -9.77
C MET A 169 -0.24 -8.23 -10.51
N ARG A 170 -0.49 -8.02 -11.79
CA ARG A 170 0.32 -7.21 -12.71
C ARG A 170 -0.54 -6.20 -13.44
N CYS A 171 0.00 -5.01 -13.65
CA CYS A 171 -0.53 -3.98 -14.53
C CYS A 171 0.56 -3.49 -15.48
N ASP A 172 0.26 -3.44 -16.79
CA ASP A 172 1.12 -2.82 -17.80
C ASP A 172 0.74 -1.34 -17.90
N LEU A 173 1.76 -0.47 -17.78
CA LEU A 173 1.63 0.98 -17.71
C LEU A 173 1.91 1.66 -19.07
N SER A 174 1.62 0.98 -20.17
CA SER A 174 1.81 1.48 -21.55
C SER A 174 0.65 2.36 -22.00
#